data_428f8eaf6056e523ca40f8dbd3d5919e
#
_entry.id   428f8eaf6056e523ca40f8dbd3d5919e
#
_cell.length_a   1.000
_cell.length_b   1.000
_cell.length_c   1.000
_cell.angle_alpha   90.00
_cell.angle_beta   90.00
_cell.angle_gamma   90.00
#
_symmetry.space_group_name_H-M   'P 1'
#
loop_
_entity.id
_entity.type
_entity.pdbx_description
1 polymer ?
#
loop_
_entity_poly.entity_id
_entity_poly.type
_entity_poly.pdbx_seq_one_letter_code
_entity_poly.pdbx_strand_id
1 'polypeptide(L)'
;QISQLQPMSVSTATEITGLTYTDESLNADSGQMLLSYQISAKSIAGEGEATPTNSILFGTPYPAPFIESWPEGKTENDPWAIDIVEKGYGDWSVTQTSFSTILGAQDDDDGWISFSGPGSYRLVSPKINVAALENPVLKVWVNNPDGLSEIHIQASVDLGTNWTTLLEINSADNNIWKCHAIDLSNYRNADFLQIGILGATEDWGAESV
;
A
#
# COMPACT_ATOMS: atom_id res chain seq x y z
N GLN A 1 -12.38 -6.91 2.70
CA GLN A 1 -11.32 -7.47 1.86
C GLN A 1 -10.75 -6.32 1.08
N ILE A 2 -9.52 -5.87 1.44
CA ILE A 2 -8.74 -5.13 0.45
C ILE A 2 -8.61 -6.14 -0.67
N SER A 3 -9.38 -5.94 -1.74
CA SER A 3 -9.20 -6.72 -2.96
C SER A 3 -7.72 -6.58 -3.25
N GLN A 4 -6.98 -7.69 -3.30
CA GLN A 4 -5.70 -7.66 -4.01
C GLN A 4 -6.04 -6.96 -5.31
N LEU A 5 -5.57 -5.74 -5.48
CA LEU A 5 -5.83 -4.95 -6.67
C LEU A 5 -5.33 -5.81 -7.83
N GLN A 6 -6.28 -6.53 -8.45
CA GLN A 6 -5.96 -7.28 -9.64
C GLN A 6 -5.57 -6.23 -10.66
N PRO A 7 -4.39 -6.31 -11.25
CA PRO A 7 -4.02 -5.40 -12.31
C PRO A 7 -5.12 -5.42 -13.37
N MET A 8 -5.50 -4.24 -13.83
CA MET A 8 -6.52 -4.11 -14.87
C MET A 8 -6.05 -4.90 -16.10
N SER A 9 -6.75 -5.99 -16.44
CA SER A 9 -6.40 -6.78 -17.60
C SER A 9 -6.87 -6.07 -18.87
N VAL A 10 -5.94 -5.44 -19.57
CA VAL A 10 -6.17 -5.00 -20.95
C VAL A 10 -5.79 -6.15 -21.87
N SER A 11 -6.76 -6.76 -22.52
CA SER A 11 -6.55 -7.93 -23.38
C SER A 11 -6.20 -7.54 -24.83
N THR A 12 -5.14 -6.80 -25.03
CA THR A 12 -4.59 -6.60 -26.38
C THR A 12 -3.22 -7.26 -26.46
N ALA A 13 -3.18 -8.45 -27.10
CA ALA A 13 -1.92 -9.06 -27.43
C ALA A 13 -1.26 -8.33 -28.61
N THR A 14 -0.06 -7.80 -28.40
CA THR A 14 0.75 -7.17 -29.45
C THR A 14 1.94 -8.06 -29.75
N GLU A 15 2.10 -8.50 -31.01
CA GLU A 15 3.27 -9.24 -31.43
C GLU A 15 4.42 -8.27 -31.68
N ILE A 16 5.54 -8.45 -30.97
CA ILE A 16 6.76 -7.68 -31.13
C ILE A 16 7.90 -8.56 -31.62
N THR A 17 8.71 -8.05 -32.54
CA THR A 17 9.90 -8.76 -33.06
C THR A 17 11.20 -8.24 -32.45
N GLY A 18 11.13 -7.17 -31.66
CA GLY A 18 12.23 -6.58 -30.91
C GLY A 18 12.35 -7.09 -29.48
N LEU A 19 13.37 -6.59 -28.77
CA LEU A 19 13.60 -6.87 -27.34
C LEU A 19 12.92 -5.85 -26.43
N THR A 20 12.28 -4.83 -27.00
CA THR A 20 11.65 -3.75 -26.28
C THR A 20 10.24 -3.49 -26.80
N TYR A 21 9.35 -3.13 -25.91
CA TYR A 21 7.99 -2.69 -26.21
C TYR A 21 7.68 -1.43 -25.40
N THR A 22 7.04 -0.45 -26.03
CA THR A 22 6.52 0.74 -25.35
C THR A 22 5.01 0.71 -25.47
N ASP A 23 4.33 0.76 -24.34
CA ASP A 23 2.87 0.85 -24.30
C ASP A 23 2.45 2.32 -24.40
N GLU A 24 2.01 2.73 -25.59
CA GLU A 24 1.54 4.09 -25.86
C GLU A 24 0.06 4.29 -25.52
N SER A 25 -0.65 3.24 -25.10
CA SER A 25 -2.07 3.32 -24.73
C SER A 25 -2.29 3.90 -23.34
N LEU A 26 -1.23 3.98 -22.52
CA LEU A 26 -1.30 4.45 -21.14
C LEU A 26 -1.32 5.99 -21.09
N ASN A 27 -2.25 6.51 -20.29
CA ASN A 27 -2.31 7.95 -19.98
C ASN A 27 -2.09 8.16 -18.49
N ALA A 28 -1.01 8.86 -18.11
CA ALA A 28 -0.65 9.15 -16.75
C ALA A 28 -1.70 10.00 -16.00
N ASP A 29 -2.51 10.77 -16.74
CA ASP A 29 -3.56 11.63 -16.17
C ASP A 29 -4.84 10.86 -15.80
N SER A 30 -4.92 9.57 -16.15
CA SER A 30 -6.09 8.72 -15.83
C SER A 30 -6.15 8.25 -14.37
N GLY A 31 -5.28 8.78 -13.52
CA GLY A 31 -5.11 8.34 -12.14
C GLY A 31 -4.00 7.30 -11.99
N GLN A 32 -3.75 6.87 -10.76
CA GLN A 32 -2.77 5.83 -10.49
C GLN A 32 -3.38 4.45 -10.65
N MET A 33 -2.60 3.48 -11.14
CA MET A 33 -3.01 2.09 -11.31
C MET A 33 -1.84 1.14 -11.21
N LEU A 34 -2.10 -0.08 -10.75
CA LEU A 34 -1.13 -1.17 -10.81
C LEU A 34 -1.20 -1.84 -12.18
N LEU A 35 -0.08 -1.92 -12.86
CA LEU A 35 0.07 -2.56 -14.17
C LEU A 35 0.95 -3.80 -14.07
N SER A 36 0.54 -4.87 -14.73
CA SER A 36 1.40 -6.01 -15.02
C SER A 36 1.19 -6.46 -16.46
N TYR A 37 2.23 -7.03 -17.06
CA TYR A 37 2.18 -7.56 -18.41
C TYR A 37 2.35 -9.07 -18.36
N GLN A 38 1.83 -9.75 -19.37
CA GLN A 38 2.16 -11.15 -19.63
C GLN A 38 2.98 -11.23 -20.90
N ILE A 39 4.07 -11.97 -20.85
CA ILE A 39 5.01 -12.10 -21.98
C ILE A 39 5.09 -13.59 -22.33
N SER A 40 4.84 -13.91 -23.60
CA SER A 40 5.07 -15.23 -24.18
C SER A 40 6.10 -15.18 -25.30
N ALA A 41 6.84 -16.25 -25.50
CA ALA A 41 7.73 -16.40 -26.63
C ALA A 41 7.01 -17.15 -27.75
N LYS A 42 7.08 -16.64 -29.00
CA LYS A 42 6.51 -17.27 -30.17
C LYS A 42 7.61 -17.76 -31.13
N SER A 43 7.50 -18.98 -31.60
CA SER A 43 8.42 -19.60 -32.55
C SER A 43 7.65 -20.34 -33.65
N ILE A 44 8.36 -20.89 -34.62
CA ILE A 44 7.76 -21.74 -35.66
C ILE A 44 7.12 -23.04 -35.10
N ALA A 45 7.49 -23.43 -33.88
CA ALA A 45 6.93 -24.58 -33.19
C ALA A 45 5.67 -24.30 -32.40
N GLY A 46 5.31 -23.01 -32.27
CA GLY A 46 4.15 -22.54 -31.51
C GLY A 46 4.50 -21.42 -30.52
N GLU A 47 3.53 -21.06 -29.71
CA GLU A 47 3.65 -20.08 -28.65
C GLU A 47 3.87 -20.79 -27.31
N GLY A 48 4.82 -20.29 -26.52
CA GLY A 48 5.09 -20.77 -25.17
C GLY A 48 4.09 -20.22 -24.14
N GLU A 49 4.17 -20.74 -22.93
CA GLU A 49 3.37 -20.25 -21.81
C GLU A 49 3.72 -18.79 -21.48
N ALA A 50 2.70 -17.99 -21.20
CA ALA A 50 2.87 -16.60 -20.83
C ALA A 50 3.39 -16.47 -19.39
N THR A 51 4.41 -15.63 -19.21
CA THR A 51 4.97 -15.32 -17.89
C THR A 51 4.59 -13.91 -17.50
N PRO A 52 4.01 -13.67 -16.30
CA PRO A 52 3.70 -12.34 -15.82
C PRO A 52 4.98 -11.57 -15.45
N THR A 53 4.95 -10.26 -15.66
CA THR A 53 5.96 -9.34 -15.10
C THR A 53 5.62 -9.01 -13.66
N ASN A 54 6.54 -8.37 -12.94
CA ASN A 54 6.22 -7.68 -11.70
C ASN A 54 5.21 -6.56 -11.97
N SER A 55 4.38 -6.25 -10.96
CA SER A 55 3.47 -5.11 -11.02
C SER A 55 4.24 -3.80 -10.86
N ILE A 56 3.82 -2.78 -11.63
CA ILE A 56 4.39 -1.44 -11.61
C ILE A 56 3.27 -0.46 -11.26
N LEU A 57 3.51 0.45 -10.32
CA LEU A 57 2.59 1.54 -10.01
C LEU A 57 2.78 2.67 -11.05
N PHE A 58 1.83 2.79 -11.95
CA PHE A 58 1.78 3.81 -13.01
C PHE A 58 0.90 4.98 -12.61
N GLY A 59 1.05 6.14 -13.26
CA GLY A 59 0.23 7.34 -13.11
C GLY A 59 0.91 8.46 -12.30
N THR A 60 0.30 9.64 -12.34
CA THR A 60 0.78 10.85 -11.66
C THR A 60 0.57 10.74 -10.14
N PRO A 61 1.54 11.15 -9.31
CA PRO A 61 1.37 11.16 -7.86
C PRO A 61 0.20 12.06 -7.43
N TYR A 62 -0.54 11.65 -6.40
CA TYR A 62 -1.54 12.51 -5.77
C TYR A 62 -0.87 13.73 -5.14
N PRO A 63 -1.43 14.95 -5.32
CA PRO A 63 -0.91 16.13 -4.66
C PRO A 63 -1.20 16.09 -3.16
N ALA A 64 -0.31 16.67 -2.36
CA ALA A 64 -0.62 16.96 -0.97
C ALA A 64 -1.49 18.25 -0.84
N PRO A 65 -2.38 18.38 0.19
CA PRO A 65 -2.60 17.40 1.23
C PRO A 65 -3.30 16.13 0.72
N PHE A 66 -2.81 14.98 1.16
CA PHE A 66 -3.39 13.68 0.87
C PHE A 66 -4.04 13.15 2.17
N ILE A 67 -5.27 12.70 2.08
CA ILE A 67 -6.05 12.19 3.21
C ILE A 67 -6.63 10.83 2.80
N GLU A 68 -6.54 9.87 3.71
CA GLU A 68 -7.22 8.58 3.60
C GLU A 68 -7.83 8.28 4.98
N SER A 69 -9.15 8.16 5.02
CA SER A 69 -9.91 7.92 6.25
C SER A 69 -10.68 6.60 6.24
N TRP A 70 -10.62 5.87 5.11
CA TRP A 70 -11.29 4.56 4.93
C TRP A 70 -12.81 4.61 5.10
N PRO A 71 -13.50 5.59 4.52
CA PRO A 71 -14.92 5.81 4.76
C PRO A 71 -15.73 4.58 4.39
N GLU A 72 -16.70 4.23 5.23
CA GLU A 72 -17.53 3.05 5.04
C GLU A 72 -16.72 1.75 4.79
N GLY A 73 -15.50 1.64 5.31
CA GLY A 73 -14.63 0.49 5.10
C GLY A 73 -14.14 0.34 3.65
N LYS A 74 -13.87 1.44 2.97
CA LYS A 74 -13.36 1.49 1.59
C LYS A 74 -12.14 2.40 1.50
N THR A 75 -11.35 2.22 0.45
CA THR A 75 -10.30 3.15 0.07
C THR A 75 -10.92 4.36 -0.64
N GLU A 76 -10.44 5.57 -0.34
CA GLU A 76 -10.80 6.78 -1.08
C GLU A 76 -9.83 7.04 -2.23
N ASN A 77 -8.57 6.73 -2.03
CA ASN A 77 -7.50 7.04 -2.97
C ASN A 77 -6.77 5.76 -3.38
N ASP A 78 -7.16 5.18 -4.49
CA ASP A 78 -6.51 4.00 -5.04
C ASP A 78 -5.26 4.34 -5.88
N PRO A 79 -4.34 3.39 -6.07
CA PRO A 79 -4.36 2.01 -5.54
C PRO A 79 -3.55 1.84 -4.26
N TRP A 80 -4.13 1.22 -3.25
CA TRP A 80 -3.37 0.65 -2.15
C TRP A 80 -2.95 -0.78 -2.49
N ALA A 81 -1.77 -1.19 -2.08
CA ALA A 81 -1.22 -2.51 -2.39
C ALA A 81 -0.71 -3.20 -1.13
N ILE A 82 -0.67 -4.54 -1.16
CA ILE A 82 -0.07 -5.35 -0.09
C ILE A 82 1.23 -5.95 -0.61
N ASP A 83 2.31 -5.67 0.10
CA ASP A 83 3.64 -6.25 -0.09
C ASP A 83 3.89 -7.30 1.00
N ILE A 84 4.18 -8.53 0.59
CA ILE A 84 4.45 -9.64 1.50
C ILE A 84 5.93 -9.64 1.85
N VAL A 85 6.27 -9.18 3.06
CA VAL A 85 7.66 -9.13 3.54
C VAL A 85 8.07 -10.49 4.09
N GLU A 86 7.21 -11.09 4.91
CA GLU A 86 7.36 -12.46 5.39
C GLU A 86 6.02 -13.17 5.33
N LYS A 87 5.98 -14.26 4.57
CA LYS A 87 4.73 -14.99 4.34
C LYS A 87 4.28 -15.75 5.58
N GLY A 88 3.08 -15.45 6.03
CA GLY A 88 2.36 -16.17 7.08
C GLY A 88 0.90 -16.36 6.69
N TYR A 89 0.02 -16.14 7.66
CA TYR A 89 -1.44 -16.18 7.50
C TYR A 89 -2.08 -14.83 7.85
N GLY A 90 -1.26 -13.80 8.12
CA GLY A 90 -1.73 -12.46 8.37
C GLY A 90 -2.20 -11.76 7.11
N ASP A 91 -2.94 -10.67 7.31
CA ASP A 91 -3.41 -9.81 6.22
C ASP A 91 -3.78 -8.42 6.75
N TRP A 92 -3.81 -7.45 5.83
CA TRP A 92 -4.43 -6.15 6.03
C TRP A 92 -5.85 -6.16 5.49
N SER A 93 -6.79 -5.63 6.25
CA SER A 93 -8.18 -5.50 5.82
C SER A 93 -8.73 -4.12 6.13
N VAL A 94 -9.60 -3.62 5.24
CA VAL A 94 -10.44 -2.46 5.52
C VAL A 94 -11.72 -2.96 6.17
N THR A 95 -12.14 -2.36 7.27
CA THR A 95 -13.28 -2.80 8.05
C THR A 95 -14.09 -1.63 8.58
N GLN A 96 -15.36 -1.88 8.86
CA GLN A 96 -16.26 -1.00 9.61
C GLN A 96 -16.67 -1.61 10.95
N THR A 97 -16.46 -2.92 11.09
CA THR A 97 -16.91 -3.66 12.28
C THR A 97 -15.74 -4.44 12.83
N SER A 98 -15.46 -4.24 14.10
CA SER A 98 -14.48 -5.01 14.84
C SER A 98 -15.14 -6.24 15.44
N PHE A 99 -14.51 -7.40 15.26
CA PHE A 99 -14.74 -8.57 16.11
C PHE A 99 -13.83 -8.54 17.34
N SER A 100 -13.03 -7.50 17.48
CA SER A 100 -11.99 -7.33 18.47
C SER A 100 -12.37 -6.34 19.57
N THR A 101 -11.39 -6.04 20.39
CA THR A 101 -11.47 -5.07 21.48
C THR A 101 -11.50 -3.62 21.02
N ILE A 102 -11.29 -3.34 19.74
CA ILE A 102 -11.27 -1.97 19.19
C ILE A 102 -12.70 -1.43 19.10
N LEU A 103 -12.94 -0.29 19.71
CA LEU A 103 -14.28 0.27 19.95
C LEU A 103 -14.80 1.20 18.85
N GLY A 104 -14.25 1.14 17.64
CA GLY A 104 -14.70 1.93 16.50
C GLY A 104 -13.58 2.76 15.85
N ALA A 105 -13.93 3.45 14.77
CA ALA A 105 -13.01 4.32 14.04
C ALA A 105 -12.53 5.49 14.89
N GLN A 106 -11.42 6.11 14.49
CA GLN A 106 -10.87 7.30 15.13
C GLN A 106 -11.68 8.55 14.81
N ASP A 107 -12.33 8.58 13.67
CA ASP A 107 -13.15 9.68 13.15
C ASP A 107 -14.60 9.24 12.91
N ASP A 108 -15.39 10.13 12.32
CA ASP A 108 -16.82 9.91 12.06
C ASP A 108 -17.07 9.09 10.76
N ASP A 109 -16.03 8.65 10.06
CA ASP A 109 -16.13 7.97 8.76
C ASP A 109 -16.36 6.45 8.85
N ASP A 110 -16.49 5.92 10.06
CA ASP A 110 -16.87 4.54 10.37
C ASP A 110 -15.98 3.46 9.74
N GLY A 111 -14.73 3.78 9.39
CA GLY A 111 -13.83 2.81 8.78
C GLY A 111 -12.40 2.91 9.30
N TRP A 112 -11.68 1.80 9.21
CA TRP A 112 -10.25 1.72 9.49
C TRP A 112 -9.62 0.55 8.77
N ILE A 113 -8.29 0.54 8.70
CA ILE A 113 -7.55 -0.64 8.29
C ILE A 113 -7.10 -1.41 9.52
N SER A 114 -7.12 -2.74 9.45
CA SER A 114 -6.59 -3.60 10.51
C SER A 114 -5.61 -4.61 9.96
N PHE A 115 -4.58 -4.88 10.75
CA PHE A 115 -3.64 -5.96 10.56
C PHE A 115 -3.92 -7.07 11.57
N SER A 116 -3.95 -8.32 11.11
CA SER A 116 -4.16 -9.46 12.00
C SER A 116 -3.49 -10.73 11.48
N GLY A 117 -3.10 -11.61 12.39
CA GLY A 117 -2.53 -12.92 12.14
C GLY A 117 -1.03 -12.89 11.82
N PRO A 118 -0.37 -14.07 11.95
CA PRO A 118 1.08 -14.17 11.88
C PRO A 118 1.65 -13.92 10.49
N GLY A 119 2.85 -13.33 10.46
CA GLY A 119 3.58 -12.94 9.28
C GLY A 119 3.96 -11.47 9.30
N SER A 120 4.47 -10.99 8.18
CA SER A 120 4.89 -9.59 8.03
C SER A 120 4.42 -9.06 6.68
N TYR A 121 3.50 -8.10 6.71
CA TYR A 121 2.84 -7.58 5.53
C TYR A 121 2.83 -6.06 5.56
N ARG A 122 3.21 -5.45 4.44
CA ARG A 122 3.22 -3.99 4.31
C ARG A 122 2.05 -3.54 3.46
N LEU A 123 1.22 -2.67 4.00
CA LEU A 123 0.25 -1.91 3.23
C LEU A 123 0.95 -0.70 2.61
N VAL A 124 0.88 -0.56 1.31
CA VAL A 124 1.61 0.44 0.53
C VAL A 124 0.64 1.43 -0.09
N SER A 125 0.84 2.71 0.20
CA SER A 125 0.02 3.80 -0.35
C SER A 125 0.27 3.99 -1.85
N PRO A 126 -0.64 4.68 -2.56
CA PRO A 126 -0.32 5.28 -3.84
C PRO A 126 0.86 6.25 -3.72
N LYS A 127 1.38 6.72 -4.86
CA LYS A 127 2.39 7.77 -4.90
C LYS A 127 1.79 9.10 -4.47
N ILE A 128 2.48 9.85 -3.61
CA ILE A 128 2.07 11.15 -3.08
C ILE A 128 3.18 12.16 -3.36
N ASN A 129 2.83 13.35 -3.82
CA ASN A 129 3.79 14.44 -4.01
C ASN A 129 3.67 15.45 -2.88
N VAL A 130 4.72 15.61 -2.09
CA VAL A 130 4.78 16.52 -0.94
C VAL A 130 5.59 17.80 -1.22
N ALA A 131 6.10 17.98 -2.45
CA ALA A 131 6.99 19.08 -2.81
C ALA A 131 6.37 20.48 -2.63
N ALA A 132 5.05 20.59 -2.75
CA ALA A 132 4.36 21.85 -2.59
C ALA A 132 4.21 22.30 -1.12
N LEU A 133 4.46 21.41 -0.15
CA LEU A 133 4.35 21.70 1.26
C LEU A 133 5.65 22.29 1.80
N GLU A 134 5.56 23.40 2.53
CA GLU A 134 6.73 23.99 3.18
C GLU A 134 7.28 23.11 4.30
N ASN A 135 6.39 22.55 5.12
CA ASN A 135 6.70 21.64 6.23
C ASN A 135 5.80 20.40 6.13
N PRO A 136 6.16 19.43 5.26
CA PRO A 136 5.33 18.24 5.11
C PRO A 136 5.38 17.36 6.35
N VAL A 137 4.21 17.01 6.86
CA VAL A 137 4.04 16.15 8.03
C VAL A 137 3.03 15.05 7.71
N LEU A 138 3.40 13.81 7.97
CA LEU A 138 2.47 12.68 8.01
C LEU A 138 1.83 12.64 9.40
N LYS A 139 0.50 12.63 9.45
CA LYS A 139 -0.26 12.28 10.66
C LYS A 139 -0.89 10.91 10.44
N VAL A 140 -0.63 10.00 11.35
CA VAL A 140 -1.23 8.67 11.36
C VAL A 140 -1.80 8.38 12.75
N TRP A 141 -3.02 7.88 12.78
CA TRP A 141 -3.65 7.39 14.00
C TRP A 141 -3.47 5.88 14.06
N VAL A 142 -2.99 5.40 15.17
CA VAL A 142 -2.72 3.96 15.39
C VAL A 142 -3.33 3.53 16.72
N ASN A 143 -3.88 2.32 16.72
CA ASN A 143 -4.31 1.62 17.91
C ASN A 143 -3.69 0.21 17.89
N ASN A 144 -2.87 -0.11 18.88
CA ASN A 144 -2.23 -1.41 19.08
C ASN A 144 -2.61 -1.91 20.49
N PRO A 145 -3.82 -2.49 20.64
CA PRO A 145 -4.47 -2.69 21.93
C PRO A 145 -3.66 -3.47 22.94
N ASP A 146 -3.04 -4.54 22.51
CA ASP A 146 -2.29 -5.50 23.35
C ASP A 146 -0.77 -5.41 23.17
N GLY A 147 -0.30 -4.68 22.15
CA GLY A 147 1.12 -4.55 21.83
C GLY A 147 1.76 -5.81 21.26
N LEU A 148 0.95 -6.78 20.80
CA LEU A 148 1.47 -8.04 20.23
C LEU A 148 1.92 -7.88 18.77
N SER A 149 1.46 -6.81 18.10
CA SER A 149 1.91 -6.47 16.76
C SER A 149 3.01 -5.40 16.80
N GLU A 150 4.00 -5.56 15.93
CA GLU A 150 4.94 -4.51 15.59
C GLU A 150 4.40 -3.75 14.39
N ILE A 151 4.22 -2.44 14.53
CA ILE A 151 3.78 -1.55 13.46
C ILE A 151 4.92 -0.61 13.10
N HIS A 152 5.34 -0.63 11.83
CA HIS A 152 6.36 0.30 11.35
C HIS A 152 5.76 1.21 10.28
N ILE A 153 5.84 2.52 10.50
CA ILE A 153 5.54 3.51 9.46
C ILE A 153 6.82 3.74 8.67
N GLN A 154 6.73 3.53 7.37
CA GLN A 154 7.89 3.53 6.48
C GLN A 154 7.67 4.46 5.29
N ALA A 155 8.76 4.87 4.65
CA ALA A 155 8.75 5.68 3.44
C ALA A 155 9.61 5.05 2.34
N SER A 156 9.15 5.16 1.10
CA SER A 156 9.89 4.80 -0.11
C SER A 156 9.75 5.90 -1.17
N VAL A 157 10.82 6.14 -1.94
CA VAL A 157 10.86 7.05 -3.09
C VAL A 157 11.25 6.34 -4.39
N ASP A 158 11.29 5.02 -4.36
CA ASP A 158 11.79 4.17 -5.46
C ASP A 158 10.86 2.98 -5.75
N LEU A 159 9.55 3.21 -5.64
CA LEU A 159 8.49 2.22 -5.89
C LEU A 159 8.60 0.97 -5.00
N GLY A 160 8.99 1.16 -3.74
CA GLY A 160 9.07 0.07 -2.76
C GLY A 160 10.31 -0.80 -2.86
N THR A 161 11.30 -0.42 -3.69
CA THR A 161 12.59 -1.14 -3.77
C THR A 161 13.36 -1.03 -2.46
N ASN A 162 13.36 0.15 -1.85
CA ASN A 162 13.94 0.40 -0.53
C ASN A 162 12.94 1.12 0.38
N TRP A 163 12.94 0.75 1.65
CA TRP A 163 12.10 1.32 2.68
C TRP A 163 12.92 1.89 3.82
N THR A 164 12.59 3.11 4.25
CA THR A 164 13.16 3.75 5.43
C THR A 164 12.11 3.76 6.52
N THR A 165 12.39 3.17 7.67
CA THR A 165 11.50 3.23 8.84
C THR A 165 11.54 4.63 9.44
N LEU A 166 10.37 5.25 9.57
CA LEU A 166 10.16 6.58 10.14
C LEU A 166 9.71 6.51 11.59
N LEU A 167 8.95 5.47 11.94
CA LEU A 167 8.40 5.25 13.27
C LEU A 167 8.20 3.75 13.50
N GLU A 168 8.51 3.30 14.70
CA GLU A 168 8.23 1.95 15.19
C GLU A 168 7.29 2.02 16.40
N ILE A 169 6.23 1.21 16.38
CA ILE A 169 5.23 1.11 17.43
C ILE A 169 5.13 -0.36 17.82
N ASN A 170 5.60 -0.66 19.05
CA ASN A 170 5.69 -2.04 19.58
C ASN A 170 5.17 -2.13 21.01
N SER A 171 4.34 -1.19 21.44
CA SER A 171 3.81 -1.14 22.79
C SER A 171 2.29 -1.07 22.77
N ALA A 172 1.67 -1.67 23.80
CA ALA A 172 0.24 -1.62 23.98
C ALA A 172 -0.28 -0.19 24.15
N ASP A 173 -1.38 0.09 23.50
CA ASP A 173 -2.10 1.37 23.57
C ASP A 173 -3.30 1.33 24.52
N ASN A 174 -3.59 0.17 25.11
CA ASN A 174 -4.75 -0.05 25.94
C ASN A 174 -6.08 0.34 25.28
N ASN A 175 -6.16 0.05 23.98
CA ASN A 175 -7.31 0.37 23.14
C ASN A 175 -7.63 1.87 23.03
N ILE A 176 -6.61 2.69 22.93
CA ILE A 176 -6.72 4.15 22.75
C ILE A 176 -6.00 4.56 21.49
N TRP A 177 -6.71 5.24 20.59
CA TRP A 177 -6.12 5.80 19.38
C TRP A 177 -5.05 6.85 19.74
N LYS A 178 -3.88 6.72 19.17
CA LYS A 178 -2.76 7.65 19.31
C LYS A 178 -2.39 8.27 17.97
N CYS A 179 -2.34 9.60 17.94
CA CYS A 179 -1.86 10.34 16.78
C CYS A 179 -0.33 10.44 16.81
N HIS A 180 0.30 10.02 15.75
CA HIS A 180 1.72 10.21 15.53
C HIS A 180 1.93 11.23 14.40
N ALA A 181 2.79 12.23 14.65
CA ALA A 181 3.16 13.23 13.65
C ALA A 181 4.63 13.04 13.26
N ILE A 182 4.88 12.79 12.00
CA ILE A 182 6.18 12.42 11.45
C ILE A 182 6.62 13.48 10.44
N ASP A 183 7.81 14.04 10.62
CA ASP A 183 8.39 15.01 9.71
C ASP A 183 8.82 14.33 8.40
N LEU A 184 8.31 14.85 7.29
CA LEU A 184 8.64 14.38 5.93
C LEU A 184 9.53 15.36 5.15
N SER A 185 10.14 16.34 5.81
CA SER A 185 10.95 17.40 5.17
C SER A 185 12.08 16.85 4.29
N ASN A 186 12.64 15.69 4.63
CA ASN A 186 13.67 15.02 3.86
C ASN A 186 13.19 14.51 2.48
N TYR A 187 11.88 14.42 2.28
CA TYR A 187 11.25 13.89 1.05
C TYR A 187 10.73 14.97 0.11
N ARG A 188 10.87 16.26 0.44
CA ARG A 188 10.37 17.39 -0.37
C ARG A 188 10.91 17.45 -1.78
N ASN A 189 12.12 16.94 -2.00
CA ASN A 189 12.78 16.97 -3.31
C ASN A 189 12.60 15.66 -4.10
N ALA A 190 11.84 14.72 -3.58
CA ALA A 190 11.52 13.49 -4.28
C ALA A 190 10.37 13.74 -5.27
N ASP A 191 10.42 13.07 -6.42
CA ASP A 191 9.35 13.14 -7.42
C ASP A 191 8.02 12.62 -6.86
N PHE A 192 8.12 11.63 -5.96
CA PHE A 192 7.00 11.07 -5.19
C PHE A 192 7.49 10.42 -3.91
N LEU A 193 6.55 10.16 -3.02
CA LEU A 193 6.70 9.42 -1.78
C LEU A 193 5.61 8.35 -1.73
N GLN A 194 5.94 7.15 -1.28
CA GLN A 194 4.99 6.14 -0.83
C GLN A 194 5.15 5.92 0.67
N ILE A 195 4.02 5.78 1.36
CA ILE A 195 3.98 5.40 2.76
C ILE A 195 3.71 3.91 2.84
N GLY A 196 4.54 3.19 3.59
CA GLY A 196 4.35 1.80 3.95
C GLY A 196 3.91 1.68 5.40
N ILE A 197 2.86 0.94 5.66
CA ILE A 197 2.45 0.55 7.01
C ILE A 197 2.74 -0.95 7.12
N LEU A 198 3.85 -1.30 7.76
CA LEU A 198 4.24 -2.68 7.98
C LEU A 198 3.61 -3.16 9.29
N GLY A 199 2.82 -4.22 9.22
CA GLY A 199 2.37 -4.99 10.36
C GLY A 199 3.13 -6.29 10.43
N ALA A 200 3.65 -6.65 11.61
CA ALA A 200 4.34 -7.91 11.85
C ALA A 200 3.95 -8.50 13.20
N THR A 201 3.68 -9.80 13.23
CA THR A 201 3.43 -10.55 14.46
C THR A 201 3.67 -12.03 14.25
N GLU A 202 4.03 -12.74 15.32
CA GLU A 202 4.03 -14.20 15.38
C GLU A 202 2.74 -14.76 16.02
N ASP A 203 1.91 -13.91 16.58
CA ASP A 203 0.73 -14.28 17.36
C ASP A 203 -0.53 -14.35 16.48
N TRP A 204 -1.32 -15.41 16.67
CA TRP A 204 -2.60 -15.60 15.98
C TRP A 204 -3.74 -14.71 16.51
N GLY A 205 -3.59 -14.23 17.72
CA GLY A 205 -4.59 -13.38 18.39
C GLY A 205 -4.30 -11.89 18.30
N ALA A 206 -3.16 -11.50 17.72
CA ALA A 206 -2.78 -10.10 17.60
C ALA A 206 -3.63 -9.37 16.56
N GLU A 207 -4.09 -8.19 16.90
CA GLU A 207 -4.77 -7.26 16.01
C GLU A 207 -4.30 -5.83 16.29
N SER A 208 -4.09 -5.06 15.24
CA SER A 208 -3.74 -3.65 15.32
C SER A 208 -4.30 -2.85 14.14
N VAL A 209 -4.49 -1.57 14.30
CA VAL A 209 -5.11 -0.63 13.36
C VAL A 209 -4.41 0.71 13.31
#